data_bf94e0d6a3e67ecf56644aacf0d913fc
#
_entry.id   bf94e0d6a3e67ecf56644aacf0d913fc
#
_cell.length_a   1.000
_cell.length_b   1.000
_cell.length_c   1.000
_cell.angle_alpha   90.00
_cell.angle_beta   90.00
_cell.angle_gamma   90.00
#
_symmetry.space_group_name_H-M   'P 1'
#
loop_
_entity.id
_entity.type
_entity.pdbx_description
1 polymer ?
#
loop_
_entity_poly.entity_id
_entity_poly.type
_entity_poly.pdbx_seq_one_letter_code
_entity_poly.pdbx_strand_id
1 'polypeptide(L)'
;MQEAFLENFTDFIFLEDQPQKADVIFEPRNGWPQMACRAAELWKEGTAPWILPSGRYSITKGKFSGVRTMEERYPGPYETEWKFLRDVLIKEGVPGQAILKEDQASHTYENAIFSRQVTDAAGIQVRRGIIC
;
A
#
# COMPACT_ATOMS: atom_id res chain seq x y z
N MET A 1 -11.47 -1.52 -14.44
CA MET A 1 -11.63 -1.11 -13.03
C MET A 1 -10.40 -0.42 -12.51
N GLN A 2 -9.21 -0.97 -12.69
CA GLN A 2 -7.98 -0.24 -12.43
C GLN A 2 -7.88 1.01 -13.30
N GLU A 3 -8.38 0.95 -14.54
CA GLU A 3 -8.39 2.10 -15.42
C GLU A 3 -9.18 3.26 -14.83
N ALA A 4 -10.36 2.99 -14.26
CA ALA A 4 -11.18 4.02 -13.63
C ALA A 4 -10.45 4.67 -12.44
N PHE A 5 -9.70 3.88 -11.66
CA PHE A 5 -8.87 4.40 -10.58
C PHE A 5 -7.74 5.27 -11.12
N LEU A 6 -7.03 4.80 -12.16
CA LEU A 6 -5.91 5.52 -12.76
C LEU A 6 -6.34 6.83 -13.41
N GLU A 7 -7.51 6.87 -14.04
CA GLU A 7 -8.06 8.08 -14.66
C GLU A 7 -8.34 9.20 -13.66
N ASN A 8 -8.45 8.88 -12.37
CA ASN A 8 -8.68 9.88 -11.33
C ASN A 8 -7.40 10.59 -10.88
N PHE A 9 -6.24 10.16 -11.39
CA PHE A 9 -4.95 10.76 -11.09
C PHE A 9 -4.35 11.32 -12.37
N THR A 10 -3.60 12.40 -12.23
CA THR A 10 -2.98 13.06 -13.38
C THR A 10 -1.89 12.18 -14.01
N ASP A 11 -1.15 11.45 -13.18
CA ASP A 11 -0.01 10.68 -13.65
C ASP A 11 0.27 9.51 -12.72
N PHE A 12 0.62 8.35 -13.31
CA PHE A 12 1.02 7.16 -12.58
C PHE A 12 2.37 6.66 -13.06
N ILE A 13 3.20 6.24 -12.10
CA ILE A 13 4.51 5.67 -12.37
C ILE A 13 4.53 4.25 -11.83
N PHE A 14 4.82 3.28 -12.69
CA PHE A 14 4.98 1.89 -12.29
C PHE A 14 6.40 1.64 -11.77
N LEU A 15 6.54 0.62 -10.94
CA LEU A 15 7.79 0.37 -10.22
C LEU A 15 8.97 0.08 -11.13
N GLU A 16 8.73 -0.50 -12.30
CA GLU A 16 9.79 -0.78 -13.30
C GLU A 16 10.33 0.46 -13.96
N ASP A 17 9.63 1.60 -13.86
CA ASP A 17 10.13 2.87 -14.37
C ASP A 17 11.09 3.49 -13.37
N GLN A 18 11.87 4.48 -13.80
CA GLN A 18 12.70 5.23 -12.85
C GLN A 18 11.82 5.98 -11.87
N PRO A 19 12.02 5.82 -10.56
CA PRO A 19 11.20 6.52 -9.57
C PRO A 19 11.35 8.03 -9.72
N GLN A 20 10.21 8.72 -9.76
CA GLN A 20 10.13 10.16 -9.74
C GLN A 20 9.32 10.57 -8.52
N LYS A 21 9.45 11.83 -8.09
CA LYS A 21 8.68 12.30 -6.95
C LYS A 21 7.19 12.16 -7.19
N ALA A 22 6.49 11.67 -6.19
CA ALA A 22 5.07 11.42 -6.21
C ALA A 22 4.42 11.91 -4.91
N ASP A 23 3.10 11.87 -4.86
CA ASP A 23 2.35 12.29 -3.68
C ASP A 23 2.10 11.13 -2.72
N VAL A 24 1.89 9.94 -3.25
CA VAL A 24 1.58 8.73 -2.49
C VAL A 24 2.19 7.52 -3.16
N ILE A 25 2.70 6.60 -2.34
CA ILE A 25 3.09 5.27 -2.77
C ILE A 25 1.96 4.32 -2.37
N PHE A 26 1.28 3.75 -3.36
CA PHE A 26 0.21 2.78 -3.13
C PHE A 26 0.79 1.38 -3.06
N GLU A 27 0.42 0.66 -2.00
CA GLU A 27 0.86 -0.71 -1.76
C GLU A 27 -0.39 -1.59 -1.71
N PRO A 28 -0.86 -2.11 -2.87
CA PRO A 28 -2.05 -2.96 -2.88
C PRO A 28 -1.82 -4.26 -2.11
N ARG A 29 -2.90 -4.88 -1.70
CA ARG A 29 -2.87 -6.08 -0.88
C ARG A 29 -1.98 -7.19 -1.47
N ASN A 30 -1.15 -7.77 -0.63
CA ASN A 30 -0.39 -8.98 -0.95
C ASN A 30 0.23 -9.55 0.33
N GLY A 31 0.72 -10.79 0.25
CA GLY A 31 1.38 -11.44 1.38
C GLY A 31 2.91 -11.46 1.26
N TRP A 32 3.47 -10.66 0.36
CA TRP A 32 4.91 -10.62 0.10
C TRP A 32 5.53 -9.39 0.73
N PRO A 33 6.35 -9.54 1.78
CA PRO A 33 6.95 -8.38 2.44
C PRO A 33 7.91 -7.60 1.56
N GLN A 34 8.46 -8.21 0.52
CA GLN A 34 9.42 -7.55 -0.37
C GLN A 34 8.85 -6.29 -1.02
N MET A 35 7.57 -6.29 -1.36
CA MET A 35 6.94 -5.13 -1.97
C MET A 35 6.85 -3.96 -0.99
N ALA A 36 6.51 -4.25 0.25
CA ALA A 36 6.50 -3.22 1.29
C ALA A 36 7.91 -2.75 1.64
N CYS A 37 8.91 -3.63 1.61
CA CYS A 37 10.31 -3.24 1.78
C CYS A 37 10.71 -2.25 0.68
N ARG A 38 10.31 -2.50 -0.56
CA ARG A 38 10.59 -1.58 -1.67
C ARG A 38 9.89 -0.24 -1.48
N ALA A 39 8.65 -0.25 -1.03
CA ALA A 39 7.92 0.98 -0.72
C ALA A 39 8.64 1.78 0.37
N ALA A 40 9.16 1.11 1.39
CA ALA A 40 9.92 1.76 2.45
C ALA A 40 11.20 2.41 1.91
N GLU A 41 11.90 1.73 1.01
CA GLU A 41 13.10 2.31 0.38
C GLU A 41 12.77 3.59 -0.38
N LEU A 42 11.69 3.57 -1.17
CA LEU A 42 11.23 4.74 -1.92
C LEU A 42 10.87 5.89 -0.98
N TRP A 43 10.21 5.59 0.13
CA TRP A 43 9.88 6.62 1.11
C TRP A 43 11.15 7.23 1.72
N LYS A 44 12.13 6.41 2.08
CA LYS A 44 13.40 6.88 2.65
C LYS A 44 14.19 7.74 1.67
N GLU A 45 14.06 7.47 0.38
CA GLU A 45 14.70 8.27 -0.67
C GLU A 45 13.99 9.60 -0.90
N GLY A 46 12.87 9.84 -0.23
CA GLY A 46 12.09 11.06 -0.39
C GLY A 46 11.22 11.09 -1.62
N THR A 47 10.89 9.91 -2.19
CA THR A 47 10.09 9.82 -3.40
C THR A 47 8.66 10.29 -3.19
N ALA A 48 8.07 9.99 -2.03
CA ALA A 48 6.74 10.47 -1.66
C ALA A 48 6.62 10.57 -0.14
N PRO A 49 5.80 11.52 0.38
CA PRO A 49 5.65 11.68 1.83
C PRO A 49 4.73 10.63 2.47
N TRP A 50 3.88 9.98 1.68
CA TRP A 50 2.87 9.06 2.19
C TRP A 50 2.98 7.70 1.55
N ILE A 51 2.72 6.66 2.37
CA ILE A 51 2.54 5.29 1.87
C ILE A 51 1.15 4.84 2.28
N LEU A 52 0.42 4.25 1.34
CA LEU A 52 -0.93 3.73 1.59
C LEU A 52 -0.96 2.24 1.29
N PRO A 53 -0.70 1.40 2.30
CA PRO A 53 -0.99 -0.03 2.19
C PRO A 53 -2.50 -0.22 2.21
N SER A 54 -3.00 -1.17 1.44
CA SER A 54 -4.42 -1.40 1.31
C SER A 54 -4.75 -2.89 1.35
N GLY A 55 -5.72 -3.26 2.15
CA GLY A 55 -6.26 -4.60 2.13
C GLY A 55 -6.74 -5.12 3.46
N ARG A 56 -7.83 -5.88 3.41
CA ARG A 56 -8.36 -6.59 4.57
C ARG A 56 -7.95 -8.06 4.53
N TYR A 57 -8.62 -8.87 3.72
CA TYR A 57 -8.29 -10.28 3.49
C TYR A 57 -9.03 -10.73 2.22
N SER A 58 -8.67 -11.90 1.70
CA SER A 58 -9.35 -12.42 0.52
C SER A 58 -10.80 -12.78 0.84
N ILE A 59 -11.73 -12.27 0.04
CA ILE A 59 -13.15 -12.56 0.21
C ILE A 59 -13.44 -14.06 0.05
N THR A 60 -12.68 -14.74 -0.79
CA THR A 60 -12.85 -16.19 -1.01
C THR A 60 -12.36 -17.01 0.17
N LYS A 61 -11.41 -16.52 0.95
CA LYS A 61 -10.84 -17.21 2.10
C LYS A 61 -11.42 -16.75 3.43
N GLY A 62 -12.06 -15.60 3.47
CA GLY A 62 -12.65 -15.02 4.67
C GLY A 62 -11.64 -14.62 5.74
N LYS A 63 -10.36 -14.66 5.44
CA LYS A 63 -9.29 -14.27 6.37
C LYS A 63 -8.00 -13.97 5.61
N PHE A 64 -7.08 -13.27 6.26
CA PHE A 64 -5.75 -13.09 5.72
C PHE A 64 -5.05 -14.44 5.63
N SER A 65 -4.56 -14.79 4.44
CA SER A 65 -3.95 -16.11 4.18
C SER A 65 -2.54 -16.26 4.75
N GLY A 66 -2.02 -15.23 5.40
CA GLY A 66 -0.72 -15.27 6.06
C GLY A 66 0.41 -14.68 5.21
N VAL A 67 1.59 -14.61 5.83
CA VAL A 67 2.80 -14.10 5.22
C VAL A 67 3.37 -15.18 4.30
N ARG A 68 3.72 -14.82 3.08
CA ARG A 68 4.18 -15.80 2.08
C ARG A 68 5.68 -16.07 2.15
N THR A 69 6.46 -15.13 2.66
CA THR A 69 7.91 -15.30 2.86
C THR A 69 8.34 -14.52 4.09
N MET A 70 9.54 -14.81 4.60
CA MET A 70 10.13 -14.12 5.75
C MET A 70 9.24 -14.20 7.00
N GLU A 71 8.58 -15.34 7.19
CA GLU A 71 7.65 -15.55 8.30
C GLU A 71 8.29 -15.38 9.66
N GLU A 72 9.57 -15.71 9.78
CA GLU A 72 10.33 -15.56 11.03
C GLU A 72 10.43 -14.08 11.47
N ARG A 73 10.53 -13.18 10.51
CA ARG A 73 10.60 -11.74 10.75
C ARG A 73 9.22 -11.13 10.98
N TYR A 74 8.19 -11.73 10.37
CA TYR A 74 6.81 -11.25 10.42
C TYR A 74 5.88 -12.39 10.86
N PRO A 75 5.99 -12.82 12.13
CA PRO A 75 5.28 -14.02 12.58
C PRO A 75 3.77 -13.84 12.69
N GLY A 76 3.28 -12.62 12.80
CA GLY A 76 1.86 -12.41 12.96
C GLY A 76 1.35 -12.93 14.32
N PRO A 77 0.08 -13.35 14.39
CA PRO A 77 -0.91 -13.27 13.31
C PRO A 77 -1.34 -11.83 13.01
N TYR A 78 -1.79 -11.62 11.77
CA TYR A 78 -2.30 -10.31 11.36
C TYR A 78 -3.78 -10.43 11.00
N GLU A 79 -4.61 -9.54 11.51
CA GLU A 79 -6.04 -9.54 11.21
C GLU A 79 -6.31 -9.13 9.75
N THR A 80 -5.53 -8.20 9.23
CA THR A 80 -5.70 -7.66 7.90
C THR A 80 -4.37 -7.60 7.17
N GLU A 81 -4.43 -7.54 5.85
CA GLU A 81 -3.24 -7.32 5.04
C GLU A 81 -2.63 -5.96 5.33
N TRP A 82 -3.47 -4.95 5.61
CA TRP A 82 -2.99 -3.64 6.00
C TRP A 82 -2.10 -3.70 7.24
N LYS A 83 -2.52 -4.45 8.26
CA LYS A 83 -1.70 -4.59 9.48
C LYS A 83 -0.36 -5.26 9.20
N PHE A 84 -0.37 -6.27 8.35
CA PHE A 84 0.86 -6.93 7.92
C PHE A 84 1.78 -5.94 7.19
N LEU A 85 1.26 -5.26 6.17
CA LEU A 85 2.06 -4.32 5.38
C LEU A 85 2.58 -3.18 6.24
N ARG A 86 1.75 -2.66 7.15
CA ARG A 86 2.17 -1.64 8.10
C ARG A 86 3.33 -2.10 8.98
N ASP A 87 3.25 -3.32 9.49
CA ASP A 87 4.32 -3.86 10.34
C ASP A 87 5.64 -3.97 9.58
N VAL A 88 5.59 -4.42 8.32
CA VAL A 88 6.78 -4.45 7.47
C VAL A 88 7.36 -3.05 7.31
N LEU A 89 6.53 -2.06 6.99
CA LEU A 89 6.97 -0.68 6.80
C LEU A 89 7.62 -0.10 8.07
N ILE A 90 6.98 -0.32 9.22
CA ILE A 90 7.52 0.15 10.52
C ILE A 90 8.89 -0.49 10.80
N LYS A 91 9.01 -1.79 10.59
CA LYS A 91 10.27 -2.51 10.80
C LYS A 91 11.36 -2.06 9.83
N GLU A 92 10.98 -1.59 8.65
CA GLU A 92 11.92 -1.03 7.69
C GLU A 92 12.22 0.47 7.92
N GLY A 93 11.67 1.07 8.96
CA GLY A 93 12.03 2.42 9.38
C GLY A 93 11.06 3.52 8.95
N VAL A 94 9.90 3.19 8.40
CA VAL A 94 8.88 4.19 8.06
C VAL A 94 8.08 4.54 9.31
N PRO A 95 7.96 5.82 9.68
CA PRO A 95 7.15 6.18 10.86
C PRO A 95 5.66 5.96 10.59
N GLY A 96 4.93 5.55 11.62
CA GLY A 96 3.50 5.29 11.50
C GLY A 96 2.70 6.50 11.00
N GLN A 97 3.19 7.70 11.25
CA GLN A 97 2.56 8.95 10.79
C GLN A 97 2.54 9.09 9.27
N ALA A 98 3.46 8.45 8.57
CA ALA A 98 3.55 8.48 7.12
C ALA A 98 2.74 7.37 6.45
N ILE A 99 2.13 6.47 7.24
CA ILE A 99 1.40 5.31 6.74
C ILE A 99 -0.09 5.58 6.87
N LEU A 100 -0.78 5.66 5.73
CA LEU A 100 -2.22 5.82 5.71
C LEU A 100 -2.91 4.47 5.91
N LYS A 101 -4.19 4.47 6.25
CA LYS A 101 -4.91 3.26 6.59
C LYS A 101 -6.04 2.97 5.62
N GLU A 102 -5.98 1.80 5.00
CA GLU A 102 -7.10 1.22 4.27
C GLU A 102 -7.12 -0.28 4.55
N ASP A 103 -8.01 -0.75 5.43
CA ASP A 103 -8.05 -2.13 5.89
C ASP A 103 -9.41 -2.82 5.61
N GLN A 104 -10.18 -2.30 4.67
CA GLN A 104 -11.51 -2.83 4.34
C GLN A 104 -11.57 -3.55 3.00
N ALA A 105 -10.66 -3.24 2.07
CA ALA A 105 -10.70 -3.81 0.74
C ALA A 105 -10.42 -5.31 0.74
N SER A 106 -11.29 -6.08 0.09
CA SER A 106 -11.15 -7.53 -0.03
C SER A 106 -10.77 -7.98 -1.43
N HIS A 107 -10.80 -7.10 -2.40
CA HIS A 107 -10.40 -7.40 -3.78
C HIS A 107 -9.88 -6.14 -4.47
N THR A 108 -9.29 -6.33 -5.65
CA THR A 108 -8.56 -5.27 -6.37
C THR A 108 -9.38 -4.00 -6.61
N TYR A 109 -10.63 -4.17 -6.99
CA TYR A 109 -11.51 -3.02 -7.25
C TYR A 109 -11.72 -2.18 -5.99
N GLU A 110 -11.94 -2.83 -4.86
CA GLU A 110 -12.09 -2.14 -3.59
C GLU A 110 -10.79 -1.48 -3.14
N ASN A 111 -9.63 -2.10 -3.42
CA ASN A 111 -8.35 -1.47 -3.14
C ASN A 111 -8.27 -0.09 -3.81
N ALA A 112 -8.67 -0.03 -5.07
CA ALA A 112 -8.64 1.23 -5.81
C ALA A 112 -9.61 2.27 -5.23
N ILE A 113 -10.87 1.89 -5.04
CA ILE A 113 -11.92 2.81 -4.57
C ILE A 113 -11.63 3.28 -3.14
N PHE A 114 -11.33 2.36 -2.24
CA PHE A 114 -11.13 2.69 -0.83
C PHE A 114 -9.85 3.48 -0.61
N SER A 115 -8.79 3.19 -1.38
CA SER A 115 -7.57 3.98 -1.30
C SER A 115 -7.81 5.42 -1.73
N ARG A 116 -8.62 5.63 -2.76
CA ARG A 116 -9.01 6.98 -3.16
C ARG A 116 -9.79 7.70 -2.07
N GLN A 117 -10.74 7.00 -1.44
CA GLN A 117 -11.49 7.57 -0.34
C GLN A 117 -10.60 7.98 0.82
N VAL A 118 -9.58 7.16 1.12
CA VAL A 118 -8.62 7.48 2.20
C VAL A 118 -7.83 8.74 1.87
N THR A 119 -7.31 8.86 0.66
CA THR A 119 -6.55 10.05 0.28
C THR A 119 -7.43 11.30 0.25
N ASP A 120 -8.65 11.19 -0.24
CA ASP A 120 -9.60 12.31 -0.25
C ASP A 120 -9.93 12.75 1.18
N ALA A 121 -10.20 11.80 2.08
CA ALA A 121 -10.52 12.10 3.47
C ALA A 121 -9.34 12.71 4.22
N ALA A 122 -8.11 12.37 3.84
CA ALA A 122 -6.90 12.92 4.43
C ALA A 122 -6.54 14.29 3.85
N GLY A 123 -7.27 14.78 2.86
CA GLY A 123 -7.00 16.05 2.21
C GLY A 123 -5.78 16.01 1.30
N ILE A 124 -5.37 14.83 0.86
CA ILE A 124 -4.21 14.68 0.00
C ILE A 124 -4.65 14.76 -1.45
N GLN A 125 -4.15 15.76 -2.16
CA GLN A 125 -4.38 15.86 -3.60
C GLN A 125 -3.34 15.03 -4.32
N VAL A 126 -3.75 13.88 -4.87
CA VAL A 126 -2.84 12.99 -5.57
C VAL A 126 -2.79 13.36 -7.04
N ARG A 127 -1.67 13.91 -7.46
CA ARG A 127 -1.40 14.19 -8.87
C ARG A 127 -0.56 13.09 -9.50
N ARG A 128 0.36 12.54 -8.72
CA ARG A 128 1.22 11.44 -9.16
C ARG A 128 1.27 10.39 -8.08
N GLY A 129 0.97 9.16 -8.45
CA GLY A 129 1.04 8.01 -7.56
C GLY A 129 2.02 6.96 -8.08
N ILE A 130 2.66 6.26 -7.16
CA ILE A 130 3.50 5.10 -7.46
C ILE A 130 2.76 3.88 -6.95
N ILE A 131 2.68 2.87 -7.79
CA ILE A 131 2.10 1.57 -7.41
C ILE A 131 3.26 0.59 -7.21
N CYS A 132 3.31 0.05 -6.02
CA CYS A 132 4.40 -0.84 -5.61
C CYS A 132 3.93 -2.30 -5.48
#